data_3f48eec99ed2d309d8c868544b7fe124
#
_entry.id   3f48eec99ed2d309d8c868544b7fe124
#
_cell.length_a   1.000
_cell.length_b   1.000
_cell.length_c   1.000
_cell.angle_alpha   90.00
_cell.angle_beta   90.00
_cell.angle_gamma   90.00
#
_symmetry.space_group_name_H-M   'P 1'
#
loop_
_entity.id
_entity.type
_entity.pdbx_description
1 polymer ?
#
loop_
_entity_poly.entity_id
_entity_poly.type
_entity_poly.pdbx_seq_one_letter_code
_entity_poly.pdbx_strand_id
1 'polypeptide(L)'
;MQKNKIVFLLLSLLLVFSCSKKTTKPDEAFDAEKLFATANEQMGRKEYEEARTSFLEIKSRDLTKKYAPLAQLRMADTYIQEEEPDRAVDEYKRFLEIYPEHKYASYAQYQVAMIYFNQIESSERGYGAASKALEEFEKLKRMFPRNPYRDVLEVRIEKCKDILADYEFVVGTFYYKKDSYDAAIKRFQALLQKYPGFKKEPDVLYSLAMAYKKHGEKDKAAEYFKLLIEKYPNNNLVPEAKKELSPVNIKK
;
A
#
# COMPACT_ATOMS: atom_id res chain seq x y z
N MET A 1 -40.23 -16.71 93.35
CA MET A 1 -40.80 -16.98 92.07
C MET A 1 -41.12 -15.65 91.40
N GLN A 2 -40.16 -15.09 90.60
CA GLN A 2 -40.40 -13.82 89.96
C GLN A 2 -40.05 -14.00 88.44
N LYS A 3 -41.04 -13.76 87.60
CA LYS A 3 -40.92 -13.83 86.17
C LYS A 3 -40.43 -12.48 85.65
N ASN A 4 -39.19 -12.42 85.18
CA ASN A 4 -38.66 -11.24 84.51
C ASN A 4 -39.25 -11.15 83.13
N LYS A 5 -39.97 -10.09 82.84
CA LYS A 5 -40.39 -9.70 81.49
C LYS A 5 -39.30 -8.85 80.87
N ILE A 6 -38.61 -9.47 79.89
CA ILE A 6 -37.64 -8.73 79.03
C ILE A 6 -38.49 -7.97 78.01
N VAL A 7 -38.45 -6.67 78.08
CA VAL A 7 -39.05 -5.78 77.07
C VAL A 7 -38.02 -5.62 75.96
N PHE A 8 -38.27 -6.26 74.80
CA PHE A 8 -37.52 -6.05 73.59
C PHE A 8 -37.94 -4.71 73.00
N LEU A 9 -37.02 -3.74 73.09
CA LEU A 9 -37.12 -2.47 72.39
C LEU A 9 -36.61 -2.67 70.95
N LEU A 10 -37.54 -2.83 70.01
CA LEU A 10 -37.26 -2.86 68.61
C LEU A 10 -36.89 -1.45 68.13
N LEU A 11 -35.59 -1.16 68.09
CA LEU A 11 -35.07 0.05 67.48
C LEU A 11 -35.11 -0.15 65.96
N SER A 12 -36.18 0.31 65.31
CA SER A 12 -36.28 0.31 63.82
C SER A 12 -35.37 1.38 63.29
N LEU A 13 -34.16 0.92 62.85
CA LEU A 13 -33.20 1.72 62.13
C LEU A 13 -33.74 1.97 60.71
N LEU A 14 -34.39 3.08 60.48
CA LEU A 14 -34.80 3.57 59.18
C LEU A 14 -33.53 3.96 58.41
N LEU A 15 -32.99 3.01 57.64
CA LEU A 15 -32.00 3.27 56.58
C LEU A 15 -32.70 4.09 55.49
N VAL A 16 -32.67 5.40 55.60
CA VAL A 16 -32.93 6.30 54.46
C VAL A 16 -31.86 6.09 53.43
N PHE A 17 -32.11 5.18 52.50
CA PHE A 17 -31.37 5.15 51.25
C PHE A 17 -31.64 6.48 50.54
N SER A 18 -30.79 7.47 50.82
CA SER A 18 -30.68 8.65 50.00
C SER A 18 -30.16 8.20 48.63
N CYS A 19 -31.08 7.86 47.74
CA CYS A 19 -30.78 7.85 46.31
C CYS A 19 -30.39 9.28 45.94
N SER A 20 -29.11 9.58 46.06
CA SER A 20 -28.52 10.71 45.36
C SER A 20 -28.74 10.44 43.88
N LYS A 21 -29.86 10.97 43.34
CA LYS A 21 -29.96 11.18 41.90
C LYS A 21 -28.75 12.02 41.54
N LYS A 22 -27.68 11.38 41.00
CA LYS A 22 -26.76 12.11 40.19
C LYS A 22 -27.62 12.82 39.17
N THR A 23 -27.82 14.12 39.34
CA THR A 23 -28.32 14.98 38.29
C THR A 23 -27.29 14.82 37.15
N THR A 24 -27.56 13.88 36.25
CA THR A 24 -26.92 13.87 34.94
C THR A 24 -27.22 15.26 34.40
N LYS A 25 -26.18 16.08 34.23
CA LYS A 25 -26.29 17.30 33.45
C LYS A 25 -27.12 16.95 32.21
N PRO A 26 -28.06 17.82 31.76
CA PRO A 26 -28.78 17.58 30.53
C PRO A 26 -27.73 17.13 29.51
N ASP A 27 -27.97 15.98 28.88
CA ASP A 27 -27.06 15.40 27.88
C ASP A 27 -26.81 16.54 26.89
N GLU A 28 -25.60 17.14 26.93
CA GLU A 28 -25.25 18.25 26.05
C GLU A 28 -25.47 17.71 24.65
N ALA A 29 -26.37 18.30 23.89
CA ALA A 29 -26.76 17.74 22.59
C ALA A 29 -25.51 17.41 21.81
N PHE A 30 -25.38 16.18 21.35
CA PHE A 30 -24.18 15.70 20.64
C PHE A 30 -23.86 16.64 19.48
N ASP A 31 -22.70 17.28 19.56
CA ASP A 31 -22.17 18.17 18.55
C ASP A 31 -20.98 17.53 17.85
N ALA A 32 -21.24 16.92 16.68
CA ALA A 32 -20.22 16.25 15.88
C ALA A 32 -19.13 17.22 15.40
N GLU A 33 -19.46 18.50 15.16
CA GLU A 33 -18.50 19.50 14.69
C GLU A 33 -17.52 19.86 15.80
N LYS A 34 -18.02 20.16 17.00
CA LYS A 34 -17.20 20.46 18.16
C LYS A 34 -16.30 19.28 18.53
N LEU A 35 -16.86 18.05 18.54
CA LEU A 35 -16.08 16.86 18.86
C LEU A 35 -15.01 16.57 17.79
N PHE A 36 -15.32 16.81 16.50
CA PHE A 36 -14.37 16.67 15.43
C PHE A 36 -13.20 17.66 15.55
N ALA A 37 -13.47 18.91 15.91
CA ALA A 37 -12.45 19.91 16.19
C ALA A 37 -11.55 19.47 17.36
N THR A 38 -12.14 19.02 18.48
CA THR A 38 -11.42 18.50 19.65
C THR A 38 -10.52 17.30 19.26
N ALA A 39 -11.03 16.35 18.48
CA ALA A 39 -10.25 15.19 18.03
C ALA A 39 -9.04 15.60 17.17
N ASN A 40 -9.20 16.62 16.32
CA ASN A 40 -8.08 17.15 15.54
C ASN A 40 -7.03 17.86 16.42
N GLU A 41 -7.44 18.56 17.47
CA GLU A 41 -6.51 19.14 18.46
C GLU A 41 -5.73 18.03 19.20
N GLN A 42 -6.41 16.95 19.61
CA GLN A 42 -5.79 15.78 20.21
C GLN A 42 -4.75 15.16 19.28
N MET A 43 -5.06 15.01 17.97
CA MET A 43 -4.06 14.58 16.97
C MET A 43 -2.85 15.54 16.93
N GLY A 44 -3.09 16.85 16.96
CA GLY A 44 -2.01 17.85 16.96
C GLY A 44 -1.09 17.74 18.18
N ARG A 45 -1.64 17.31 19.32
CA ARG A 45 -0.90 17.02 20.57
C ARG A 45 -0.32 15.62 20.62
N LYS A 46 -0.47 14.80 19.56
CA LYS A 46 -0.08 13.39 19.47
C LYS A 46 -0.83 12.47 20.47
N GLU A 47 -1.99 12.89 20.93
CA GLU A 47 -2.91 12.12 21.77
C GLU A 47 -3.78 11.24 20.84
N TYR A 48 -3.15 10.26 20.16
CA TYR A 48 -3.79 9.55 19.04
C TYR A 48 -4.90 8.62 19.50
N GLU A 49 -4.77 7.96 20.67
CA GLU A 49 -5.82 7.08 21.23
C GLU A 49 -7.07 7.87 21.60
N GLU A 50 -6.91 9.04 22.25
CA GLU A 50 -7.99 9.93 22.62
C GLU A 50 -8.67 10.47 21.35
N ALA A 51 -7.90 10.86 20.35
CA ALA A 51 -8.42 11.30 19.07
C ALA A 51 -9.24 10.20 18.40
N ARG A 52 -8.77 8.95 18.36
CA ARG A 52 -9.51 7.82 17.80
C ARG A 52 -10.80 7.54 18.57
N THR A 53 -10.77 7.63 19.88
CA THR A 53 -11.98 7.50 20.72
C THR A 53 -13.02 8.54 20.33
N SER A 54 -12.61 9.80 20.19
CA SER A 54 -13.48 10.90 19.76
C SER A 54 -14.01 10.68 18.33
N PHE A 55 -13.18 10.23 17.39
CA PHE A 55 -13.60 9.90 16.03
C PHE A 55 -14.58 8.72 15.98
N LEU A 56 -14.39 7.69 16.82
CA LEU A 56 -15.32 6.56 16.93
C LEU A 56 -16.69 7.02 17.44
N GLU A 57 -16.72 7.91 18.42
CA GLU A 57 -17.98 8.49 18.90
C GLU A 57 -18.70 9.26 17.78
N ILE A 58 -18.00 10.08 17.01
CA ILE A 58 -18.56 10.78 15.86
C ILE A 58 -19.14 9.78 14.85
N LYS A 59 -18.38 8.74 14.49
CA LYS A 59 -18.85 7.71 13.55
C LYS A 59 -20.14 7.03 14.01
N SER A 60 -20.32 6.84 15.32
CA SER A 60 -21.48 6.14 15.87
C SER A 60 -22.71 7.05 16.07
N ARG A 61 -22.50 8.35 16.31
CA ARG A 61 -23.56 9.30 16.71
C ARG A 61 -23.94 10.33 15.66
N ASP A 62 -23.09 10.57 14.65
CA ASP A 62 -23.39 11.53 13.57
C ASP A 62 -24.43 10.99 12.59
N LEU A 63 -25.70 11.18 12.91
CA LEU A 63 -26.83 10.77 12.09
C LEU A 63 -26.89 11.51 10.74
N THR A 64 -26.28 12.70 10.67
CA THR A 64 -26.25 13.51 9.44
C THR A 64 -25.25 13.00 8.43
N LYS A 65 -24.30 12.17 8.86
CA LYS A 65 -23.16 11.68 8.09
C LYS A 65 -22.28 12.81 7.50
N LYS A 66 -22.31 13.99 8.11
CA LYS A 66 -21.46 15.13 7.71
C LYS A 66 -20.02 14.93 8.17
N TYR A 67 -19.82 14.46 9.39
CA TYR A 67 -18.51 14.28 10.03
C TYR A 67 -18.07 12.81 10.11
N ALA A 68 -19.00 11.85 10.13
CA ALA A 68 -18.66 10.42 10.22
C ALA A 68 -17.68 9.94 9.14
N PRO A 69 -17.82 10.31 7.84
CA PRO A 69 -16.82 9.97 6.84
C PRO A 69 -15.46 10.61 7.10
N LEU A 70 -15.44 11.87 7.55
CA LEU A 70 -14.20 12.58 7.87
C LEU A 70 -13.50 11.97 9.08
N ALA A 71 -14.26 11.59 10.11
CA ALA A 71 -13.76 10.90 11.29
C ALA A 71 -13.09 9.55 10.91
N GLN A 72 -13.70 8.79 10.00
CA GLN A 72 -13.13 7.55 9.49
C GLN A 72 -11.76 7.78 8.82
N LEU A 73 -11.63 8.82 7.99
CA LEU A 73 -10.36 9.17 7.36
C LEU A 73 -9.31 9.60 8.38
N ARG A 74 -9.72 10.45 9.34
CA ARG A 74 -8.78 10.93 10.36
C ARG A 74 -8.31 9.84 11.29
N MET A 75 -9.11 8.79 11.53
CA MET A 75 -8.65 7.59 12.23
C MET A 75 -7.50 6.90 11.47
N ALA A 76 -7.64 6.74 10.17
CA ALA A 76 -6.56 6.18 9.35
C ALA A 76 -5.29 7.07 9.42
N ASP A 77 -5.47 8.41 9.38
CA ASP A 77 -4.35 9.35 9.50
C ASP A 77 -3.62 9.21 10.85
N THR A 78 -4.33 8.89 11.99
CA THR A 78 -3.66 8.67 13.28
C THR A 78 -2.70 7.50 13.23
N TYR A 79 -3.07 6.40 12.57
CA TYR A 79 -2.20 5.23 12.42
C TYR A 79 -0.97 5.51 11.55
N ILE A 80 -1.08 6.40 10.57
CA ILE A 80 0.11 6.86 9.81
C ILE A 80 1.09 7.59 10.74
N GLN A 81 0.58 8.45 11.62
CA GLN A 81 1.42 9.21 12.55
C GLN A 81 2.08 8.33 13.63
N GLU A 82 1.48 7.20 13.94
CA GLU A 82 2.03 6.18 14.87
C GLU A 82 2.93 5.14 14.18
N GLU A 83 3.19 5.31 12.88
CA GLU A 83 3.99 4.36 12.09
C GLU A 83 3.38 2.93 12.06
N GLU A 84 2.03 2.85 12.11
CA GLU A 84 1.26 1.62 11.99
C GLU A 84 0.58 1.49 10.61
N PRO A 85 1.35 1.29 9.53
CA PRO A 85 0.86 1.39 8.16
C PRO A 85 -0.22 0.35 7.83
N ASP A 86 -0.16 -0.85 8.39
CA ASP A 86 -1.15 -1.90 8.11
C ASP A 86 -2.53 -1.52 8.67
N ARG A 87 -2.58 -0.95 9.87
CA ARG A 87 -3.83 -0.45 10.46
C ARG A 87 -4.39 0.73 9.69
N ALA A 88 -3.52 1.62 9.22
CA ALA A 88 -3.93 2.73 8.37
C ALA A 88 -4.56 2.25 7.06
N VAL A 89 -3.96 1.24 6.40
CA VAL A 89 -4.52 0.61 5.19
C VAL A 89 -5.91 0.06 5.45
N ASP A 90 -6.11 -0.64 6.56
CA ASP A 90 -7.41 -1.23 6.91
C ASP A 90 -8.48 -0.15 7.10
N GLU A 91 -8.17 0.94 7.80
CA GLU A 91 -9.12 2.04 8.02
C GLU A 91 -9.43 2.82 6.74
N TYR A 92 -8.44 3.07 5.85
CA TYR A 92 -8.71 3.65 4.53
C TYR A 92 -9.55 2.73 3.65
N LYS A 93 -9.29 1.42 3.64
CA LYS A 93 -10.10 0.44 2.89
C LYS A 93 -11.52 0.38 3.42
N ARG A 94 -11.70 0.41 4.74
CA ARG A 94 -13.04 0.50 5.35
C ARG A 94 -13.78 1.78 4.95
N PHE A 95 -13.06 2.91 4.83
CA PHE A 95 -13.65 4.14 4.30
C PHE A 95 -14.15 3.93 2.87
N LEU A 96 -13.35 3.31 2.00
CA LEU A 96 -13.72 3.06 0.61
C LEU A 96 -14.92 2.11 0.46
N GLU A 97 -15.06 1.15 1.38
CA GLU A 97 -16.21 0.23 1.41
C GLU A 97 -17.51 0.94 1.83
N ILE A 98 -17.44 1.79 2.84
CA ILE A 98 -18.62 2.46 3.41
C ILE A 98 -19.03 3.70 2.60
N TYR A 99 -18.03 4.41 2.06
CA TYR A 99 -18.21 5.71 1.38
C TYR A 99 -17.55 5.76 -0.01
N PRO A 100 -17.85 4.81 -0.93
CA PRO A 100 -17.12 4.68 -2.20
C PRO A 100 -17.28 5.90 -3.12
N GLU A 101 -18.40 6.64 -3.02
CA GLU A 101 -18.68 7.83 -3.83
C GLU A 101 -18.40 9.16 -3.12
N HIS A 102 -17.83 9.10 -1.93
CA HIS A 102 -17.51 10.31 -1.20
C HIS A 102 -16.39 11.11 -1.90
N LYS A 103 -16.46 12.43 -1.84
CA LYS A 103 -15.45 13.32 -2.47
C LYS A 103 -14.00 13.03 -2.11
N TYR A 104 -13.75 12.38 -0.95
CA TYR A 104 -12.44 11.95 -0.51
C TYR A 104 -12.12 10.47 -0.78
N ALA A 105 -12.93 9.75 -1.56
CA ALA A 105 -12.65 8.34 -1.86
C ALA A 105 -11.36 8.20 -2.67
N SER A 106 -11.10 9.09 -3.64
CA SER A 106 -9.82 9.10 -4.37
C SER A 106 -8.62 9.41 -3.45
N TYR A 107 -8.79 10.23 -2.41
CA TYR A 107 -7.76 10.47 -1.40
C TYR A 107 -7.46 9.19 -0.61
N ALA A 108 -8.48 8.51 -0.09
CA ALA A 108 -8.29 7.27 0.66
C ALA A 108 -7.59 6.20 -0.19
N GLN A 109 -8.01 6.01 -1.45
CA GLN A 109 -7.38 5.07 -2.38
C GLN A 109 -5.91 5.43 -2.67
N TYR A 110 -5.63 6.73 -2.82
CA TYR A 110 -4.27 7.23 -3.00
C TYR A 110 -3.40 6.95 -1.77
N GLN A 111 -3.91 7.15 -0.55
CA GLN A 111 -3.16 6.88 0.68
C GLN A 111 -2.84 5.39 0.83
N VAL A 112 -3.78 4.49 0.52
CA VAL A 112 -3.49 3.04 0.50
C VAL A 112 -2.33 2.72 -0.44
N ALA A 113 -2.34 3.25 -1.66
CA ALA A 113 -1.26 3.04 -2.62
C ALA A 113 0.08 3.63 -2.12
N MET A 114 0.05 4.82 -1.52
CA MET A 114 1.22 5.50 -0.97
C MET A 114 1.85 4.77 0.21
N ILE A 115 1.04 4.18 1.08
CA ILE A 115 1.54 3.37 2.20
C ILE A 115 2.41 2.22 1.67
N TYR A 116 1.91 1.46 0.69
CA TYR A 116 2.71 0.39 0.07
C TYR A 116 3.91 0.93 -0.71
N PHE A 117 3.74 2.06 -1.41
CA PHE A 117 4.84 2.69 -2.14
C PHE A 117 5.99 3.11 -1.23
N ASN A 118 5.69 3.66 -0.06
CA ASN A 118 6.67 4.08 0.92
C ASN A 118 7.39 2.90 1.62
N GLN A 119 6.82 1.69 1.55
CA GLN A 119 7.45 0.46 2.05
C GLN A 119 8.47 -0.14 1.06
N ILE A 120 8.63 0.46 -0.13
CA ILE A 120 9.61 -0.01 -1.11
C ILE A 120 11.02 0.42 -0.68
N GLU A 121 11.83 -0.51 -0.20
CA GLU A 121 13.23 -0.26 0.19
C GLU A 121 14.18 -0.35 -1.00
N SER A 122 14.11 -1.46 -1.73
CA SER A 122 14.97 -1.74 -2.89
C SER A 122 14.26 -2.67 -3.88
N SER A 123 14.77 -2.77 -5.13
CA SER A 123 14.22 -3.70 -6.12
C SER A 123 14.26 -5.16 -5.68
N GLU A 124 15.24 -5.55 -4.87
CA GLU A 124 15.38 -6.94 -4.39
C GLU A 124 14.44 -7.27 -3.23
N ARG A 125 14.20 -6.34 -2.33
CA ARG A 125 13.34 -6.52 -1.14
C ARG A 125 11.96 -5.90 -1.31
N GLY A 126 11.83 -4.91 -2.17
CA GLY A 126 10.62 -4.12 -2.38
C GLY A 126 9.60 -4.74 -3.33
N TYR A 127 9.84 -5.95 -3.90
CA TYR A 127 8.94 -6.56 -4.89
C TYR A 127 7.49 -6.63 -4.41
N GLY A 128 7.26 -7.16 -3.19
CA GLY A 128 5.92 -7.30 -2.64
C GLY A 128 5.22 -5.96 -2.43
N ALA A 129 5.95 -4.98 -1.90
CA ALA A 129 5.43 -3.62 -1.68
C ALA A 129 5.16 -2.91 -3.02
N ALA A 130 6.08 -3.01 -3.98
CA ALA A 130 5.91 -2.44 -5.32
C ALA A 130 4.72 -3.05 -6.07
N SER A 131 4.49 -4.37 -5.93
CA SER A 131 3.35 -5.06 -6.54
C SER A 131 2.02 -4.56 -5.97
N LYS A 132 1.91 -4.45 -4.64
CA LYS A 132 0.72 -3.91 -3.97
C LYS A 132 0.51 -2.44 -4.31
N ALA A 133 1.57 -1.63 -4.30
CA ALA A 133 1.48 -0.22 -4.66
C ALA A 133 0.99 -0.03 -6.10
N LEU A 134 1.52 -0.80 -7.05
CA LEU A 134 1.10 -0.78 -8.44
C LEU A 134 -0.39 -1.11 -8.59
N GLU A 135 -0.84 -2.19 -7.94
CA GLU A 135 -2.25 -2.61 -7.97
C GLU A 135 -3.18 -1.49 -7.46
N GLU A 136 -2.86 -0.88 -6.31
CA GLU A 136 -3.68 0.16 -5.71
C GLU A 136 -3.61 1.49 -6.49
N PHE A 137 -2.47 1.82 -7.13
CA PHE A 137 -2.39 2.96 -8.05
C PHE A 137 -3.21 2.73 -9.33
N GLU A 138 -3.15 1.55 -9.93
CA GLU A 138 -3.96 1.21 -11.09
C GLU A 138 -5.45 1.17 -10.75
N LYS A 139 -5.81 0.73 -9.56
CA LYS A 139 -7.17 0.82 -9.03
C LYS A 139 -7.62 2.27 -8.89
N LEU A 140 -6.78 3.16 -8.35
CA LEU A 140 -7.05 4.60 -8.29
C LEU A 140 -7.31 5.18 -9.69
N LYS A 141 -6.45 4.87 -10.65
CA LYS A 141 -6.58 5.34 -12.04
C LYS A 141 -7.89 4.89 -12.69
N ARG A 142 -8.27 3.63 -12.47
CA ARG A 142 -9.46 3.02 -13.04
C ARG A 142 -10.75 3.54 -12.38
N MET A 143 -10.79 3.60 -11.04
CA MET A 143 -12.00 3.96 -10.31
C MET A 143 -12.23 5.47 -10.25
N PHE A 144 -11.16 6.25 -10.25
CA PHE A 144 -11.22 7.71 -10.11
C PHE A 144 -10.43 8.41 -11.24
N PRO A 145 -10.87 8.35 -12.50
CA PRO A 145 -10.11 8.88 -13.65
C PRO A 145 -9.87 10.39 -13.59
N ARG A 146 -10.69 11.12 -12.82
CA ARG A 146 -10.57 12.58 -12.61
C ARG A 146 -9.97 12.93 -11.25
N ASN A 147 -9.18 12.02 -10.64
CA ASN A 147 -8.56 12.29 -9.35
C ASN A 147 -7.50 13.40 -9.43
N PRO A 148 -7.22 14.13 -8.33
CA PRO A 148 -6.26 15.22 -8.31
C PRO A 148 -4.79 14.78 -8.38
N TYR A 149 -4.52 13.46 -8.27
CA TYR A 149 -3.17 12.88 -8.25
C TYR A 149 -2.68 12.41 -9.62
N ARG A 150 -3.45 12.62 -10.70
CA ARG A 150 -3.20 12.05 -12.02
C ARG A 150 -1.77 12.27 -12.52
N ASP A 151 -1.22 13.47 -12.35
CA ASP A 151 0.09 13.83 -12.89
C ASP A 151 1.25 13.09 -12.17
N VAL A 152 1.12 12.88 -10.87
CA VAL A 152 2.12 12.14 -10.09
C VAL A 152 1.87 10.62 -10.11
N LEU A 153 0.67 10.20 -10.45
CA LEU A 153 0.26 8.79 -10.45
C LEU A 153 1.01 8.00 -11.52
N GLU A 154 1.11 8.51 -12.75
CA GLU A 154 1.82 7.84 -13.84
C GLU A 154 3.31 7.63 -13.49
N VAL A 155 3.96 8.63 -12.92
CA VAL A 155 5.36 8.54 -12.48
C VAL A 155 5.55 7.45 -11.42
N ARG A 156 4.60 7.33 -10.48
CA ARG A 156 4.66 6.29 -9.43
C ARG A 156 4.38 4.90 -9.98
N ILE A 157 3.43 4.76 -10.88
CA ILE A 157 3.14 3.52 -11.59
C ILE A 157 4.38 3.03 -12.33
N GLU A 158 5.02 3.90 -13.12
CA GLU A 158 6.26 3.55 -13.85
C GLU A 158 7.40 3.19 -12.88
N LYS A 159 7.53 3.89 -11.76
CA LYS A 159 8.50 3.54 -10.72
C LYS A 159 8.27 2.13 -10.15
N CYS A 160 7.00 1.78 -9.86
CA CYS A 160 6.67 0.43 -9.39
C CYS A 160 6.99 -0.62 -10.47
N LYS A 161 6.63 -0.38 -11.73
CA LYS A 161 6.94 -1.28 -12.85
C LYS A 161 8.44 -1.47 -13.02
N ASP A 162 9.22 -0.40 -12.95
CA ASP A 162 10.68 -0.46 -13.01
C ASP A 162 11.28 -1.38 -11.92
N ILE A 163 10.77 -1.27 -10.68
CA ILE A 163 11.24 -2.09 -9.56
C ILE A 163 10.89 -3.57 -9.78
N LEU A 164 9.67 -3.83 -10.25
CA LEU A 164 9.22 -5.19 -10.55
C LEU A 164 10.02 -5.81 -11.71
N ALA A 165 10.31 -5.02 -12.74
CA ALA A 165 11.14 -5.43 -13.87
C ALA A 165 12.60 -5.68 -13.45
N ASP A 166 13.17 -4.81 -12.62
CA ASP A 166 14.52 -5.00 -12.05
C ASP A 166 14.61 -6.33 -11.28
N TYR A 167 13.59 -6.65 -10.47
CA TYR A 167 13.55 -7.92 -9.75
C TYR A 167 13.54 -9.13 -10.71
N GLU A 168 12.68 -9.11 -11.75
CA GLU A 168 12.62 -10.19 -12.75
C GLU A 168 13.94 -10.32 -13.51
N PHE A 169 14.61 -9.20 -13.80
CA PHE A 169 15.94 -9.20 -14.42
C PHE A 169 17.00 -9.86 -13.52
N VAL A 170 17.01 -9.53 -12.23
CA VAL A 170 17.91 -10.17 -11.24
C VAL A 170 17.67 -11.67 -11.18
N VAL A 171 16.41 -12.10 -11.12
CA VAL A 171 16.04 -13.53 -11.10
C VAL A 171 16.46 -14.24 -12.39
N GLY A 172 16.20 -13.63 -13.56
CA GLY A 172 16.65 -14.17 -14.85
C GLY A 172 18.18 -14.32 -14.93
N THR A 173 18.90 -13.31 -14.47
CA THR A 173 20.37 -13.31 -14.39
C THR A 173 20.90 -14.37 -13.43
N PHE A 174 20.22 -14.60 -12.30
CA PHE A 174 20.56 -15.69 -11.37
C PHE A 174 20.49 -17.06 -12.08
N TYR A 175 19.40 -17.36 -12.80
CA TYR A 175 19.28 -18.61 -13.55
C TYR A 175 20.33 -18.73 -14.65
N TYR A 176 20.62 -17.65 -15.36
CA TYR A 176 21.69 -17.61 -16.36
C TYR A 176 23.05 -17.99 -15.77
N LYS A 177 23.42 -17.40 -14.61
CA LYS A 177 24.68 -17.71 -13.90
C LYS A 177 24.75 -19.13 -13.34
N LYS A 178 23.60 -19.79 -13.17
CA LYS A 178 23.50 -21.20 -12.76
C LYS A 178 23.41 -22.16 -13.94
N ASP A 179 23.69 -21.72 -15.15
CA ASP A 179 23.60 -22.47 -16.39
C ASP A 179 22.21 -23.06 -16.68
N SER A 180 21.17 -22.56 -15.97
CA SER A 180 19.77 -22.90 -16.17
C SER A 180 19.16 -22.00 -17.26
N TYR A 181 19.70 -22.15 -18.50
CA TYR A 181 19.41 -21.22 -19.61
C TYR A 181 17.93 -21.21 -20.00
N ASP A 182 17.24 -22.34 -20.00
CA ASP A 182 15.79 -22.41 -20.27
C ASP A 182 14.97 -21.56 -19.27
N ALA A 183 15.30 -21.63 -17.98
CA ALA A 183 14.64 -20.82 -16.96
C ALA A 183 14.97 -19.32 -17.13
N ALA A 184 16.21 -18.98 -17.45
CA ALA A 184 16.62 -17.61 -17.73
C ALA A 184 15.87 -17.01 -18.93
N ILE A 185 15.78 -17.77 -20.04
CA ILE A 185 15.04 -17.38 -21.24
C ILE A 185 13.60 -17.06 -20.92
N LYS A 186 12.89 -17.97 -20.21
CA LYS A 186 11.50 -17.77 -19.81
C LYS A 186 11.31 -16.50 -18.97
N ARG A 187 12.22 -16.22 -18.02
CA ARG A 187 12.19 -15.02 -17.20
C ARG A 187 12.39 -13.75 -18.02
N PHE A 188 13.41 -13.69 -18.86
CA PHE A 188 13.70 -12.53 -19.69
C PHE A 188 12.59 -12.26 -20.72
N GLN A 189 12.02 -13.31 -21.34
CA GLN A 189 10.86 -13.15 -22.24
C GLN A 189 9.63 -12.60 -21.51
N ALA A 190 9.29 -13.17 -20.36
CA ALA A 190 8.16 -12.69 -19.54
C ALA A 190 8.37 -11.23 -19.11
N LEU A 191 9.62 -10.84 -18.77
CA LEU A 191 9.97 -9.46 -18.44
C LEU A 191 9.68 -8.51 -19.60
N LEU A 192 10.20 -8.82 -20.80
CA LEU A 192 10.00 -7.98 -21.99
C LEU A 192 8.52 -7.86 -22.37
N GLN A 193 7.73 -8.91 -22.17
CA GLN A 193 6.30 -8.90 -22.44
C GLN A 193 5.51 -8.07 -21.39
N LYS A 194 5.86 -8.20 -20.11
CA LYS A 194 5.11 -7.60 -19.01
C LYS A 194 5.47 -6.14 -18.76
N TYR A 195 6.73 -5.77 -19.04
CA TYR A 195 7.26 -4.43 -18.77
C TYR A 195 7.93 -3.83 -20.04
N PRO A 196 7.15 -3.56 -21.11
CA PRO A 196 7.69 -2.95 -22.32
C PRO A 196 8.23 -1.55 -22.02
N GLY A 197 9.39 -1.22 -22.58
CA GLY A 197 10.04 0.08 -22.35
C GLY A 197 10.77 0.20 -21.01
N PHE A 198 10.98 -0.92 -20.32
CA PHE A 198 11.82 -0.95 -19.12
C PHE A 198 13.20 -0.35 -19.37
N LYS A 199 13.66 0.51 -18.46
CA LYS A 199 14.91 1.28 -18.64
C LYS A 199 16.15 0.46 -18.93
N LYS A 200 16.21 -0.82 -18.50
CA LYS A 200 17.28 -1.77 -18.80
C LYS A 200 16.89 -2.80 -19.88
N GLU A 201 15.92 -2.49 -20.74
CA GLU A 201 15.53 -3.38 -21.83
C GLU A 201 16.71 -3.78 -22.72
N PRO A 202 17.69 -2.90 -23.05
CA PRO A 202 18.92 -3.32 -23.76
C PRO A 202 19.68 -4.44 -23.07
N ASP A 203 19.83 -4.36 -21.74
CA ASP A 203 20.51 -5.37 -20.93
C ASP A 203 19.74 -6.69 -20.94
N VAL A 204 18.41 -6.62 -20.90
CA VAL A 204 17.53 -7.81 -20.98
C VAL A 204 17.65 -8.46 -22.34
N LEU A 205 17.61 -7.70 -23.45
CA LEU A 205 17.75 -8.21 -24.81
C LEU A 205 19.10 -8.89 -25.00
N TYR A 206 20.17 -8.27 -24.53
CA TYR A 206 21.51 -8.85 -24.59
C TYR A 206 21.61 -10.15 -23.79
N SER A 207 21.10 -10.15 -22.55
CA SER A 207 21.13 -11.31 -21.66
C SER A 207 20.28 -12.47 -22.20
N LEU A 208 19.14 -12.18 -22.81
CA LEU A 208 18.28 -13.15 -23.47
C LEU A 208 18.99 -13.77 -24.71
N ALA A 209 19.61 -12.94 -25.51
CA ALA A 209 20.41 -13.41 -26.68
C ALA A 209 21.54 -14.34 -26.22
N MET A 210 22.27 -13.94 -25.16
CA MET A 210 23.34 -14.77 -24.59
C MET A 210 22.79 -16.09 -23.99
N ALA A 211 21.63 -16.05 -23.36
CA ALA A 211 20.97 -17.26 -22.81
C ALA A 211 20.61 -18.22 -23.96
N TYR A 212 20.00 -17.74 -25.05
CA TYR A 212 19.73 -18.55 -26.23
C TYR A 212 20.99 -19.11 -26.85
N LYS A 213 22.07 -18.30 -26.98
CA LYS A 213 23.36 -18.76 -27.49
C LYS A 213 23.92 -19.91 -26.66
N LYS A 214 23.89 -19.79 -25.33
CA LYS A 214 24.35 -20.82 -24.39
C LYS A 214 23.48 -22.08 -24.41
N HIS A 215 22.18 -21.90 -24.63
CA HIS A 215 21.21 -22.99 -24.76
C HIS A 215 21.34 -23.74 -26.10
N GLY A 216 22.11 -23.21 -27.07
CA GLY A 216 22.33 -23.82 -28.38
C GLY A 216 21.41 -23.28 -29.50
N GLU A 217 20.50 -22.38 -29.22
CA GLU A 217 19.54 -21.80 -30.16
C GLU A 217 20.13 -20.53 -30.83
N LYS A 218 21.17 -20.74 -31.69
CA LYS A 218 21.96 -19.65 -32.30
C LYS A 218 21.11 -18.68 -33.13
N ASP A 219 20.09 -19.18 -33.83
CA ASP A 219 19.25 -18.34 -34.70
C ASP A 219 18.43 -17.34 -33.86
N LYS A 220 17.85 -17.81 -32.77
CA LYS A 220 17.13 -16.93 -31.80
C LYS A 220 18.08 -15.95 -31.13
N ALA A 221 19.27 -16.38 -30.75
CA ALA A 221 20.28 -15.47 -30.21
C ALA A 221 20.58 -14.33 -31.19
N ALA A 222 20.78 -14.66 -32.48
CA ALA A 222 21.04 -13.68 -33.52
C ALA A 222 19.86 -12.71 -33.71
N GLU A 223 18.62 -13.19 -33.61
CA GLU A 223 17.43 -12.37 -33.70
C GLU A 223 17.41 -11.31 -32.59
N TYR A 224 17.62 -11.68 -31.31
CA TYR A 224 17.62 -10.75 -30.20
C TYR A 224 18.82 -9.79 -30.20
N PHE A 225 20.01 -10.21 -30.68
CA PHE A 225 21.13 -9.28 -30.89
C PHE A 225 20.81 -8.24 -31.97
N LYS A 226 20.17 -8.64 -33.07
CA LYS A 226 19.75 -7.71 -34.13
C LYS A 226 18.70 -6.73 -33.58
N LEU A 227 17.73 -7.22 -32.83
CA LEU A 227 16.71 -6.39 -32.21
C LEU A 227 17.31 -5.35 -31.25
N LEU A 228 18.31 -5.71 -30.44
CA LEU A 228 19.07 -4.78 -29.61
C LEU A 228 19.73 -3.69 -30.44
N ILE A 229 20.44 -4.06 -31.52
CA ILE A 229 21.15 -3.11 -32.37
C ILE A 229 20.22 -2.16 -33.10
N GLU A 230 19.06 -2.66 -33.56
CA GLU A 230 18.06 -1.88 -34.28
C GLU A 230 17.34 -0.91 -33.36
N LYS A 231 16.85 -1.41 -32.22
CA LYS A 231 16.04 -0.62 -31.29
C LYS A 231 16.88 0.37 -30.46
N TYR A 232 18.13 0.04 -30.17
CA TYR A 232 19.01 0.80 -29.29
C TYR A 232 20.40 1.04 -29.90
N PRO A 233 20.51 1.69 -31.08
CA PRO A 233 21.76 1.76 -31.86
C PRO A 233 22.92 2.46 -31.12
N ASN A 234 22.62 3.31 -30.14
CA ASN A 234 23.61 4.06 -29.36
C ASN A 234 23.92 3.42 -28.00
N ASN A 235 23.37 2.22 -27.72
CA ASN A 235 23.61 1.57 -26.44
C ASN A 235 25.03 0.98 -26.39
N ASN A 236 25.66 1.00 -25.22
CA ASN A 236 27.00 0.50 -24.98
C ASN A 236 27.17 -1.00 -25.22
N LEU A 237 26.11 -1.80 -25.27
CA LEU A 237 26.13 -3.24 -25.58
C LEU A 237 26.12 -3.54 -27.09
N VAL A 238 25.89 -2.53 -27.93
CA VAL A 238 25.86 -2.74 -29.41
C VAL A 238 27.17 -3.25 -30.00
N PRO A 239 28.38 -2.76 -29.61
CA PRO A 239 29.63 -3.32 -30.11
C PRO A 239 29.77 -4.81 -29.77
N GLU A 240 29.44 -5.22 -28.56
CA GLU A 240 29.47 -6.62 -28.14
C GLU A 240 28.45 -7.47 -28.91
N ALA A 241 27.23 -6.98 -29.06
CA ALA A 241 26.18 -7.67 -29.83
C ALA A 241 26.59 -7.88 -31.30
N LYS A 242 27.24 -6.89 -31.94
CA LYS A 242 27.79 -7.01 -33.29
C LYS A 242 28.90 -8.06 -33.37
N LYS A 243 29.77 -8.13 -32.35
CA LYS A 243 30.83 -9.14 -32.26
C LYS A 243 30.23 -10.55 -32.16
N GLU A 244 29.15 -10.72 -31.38
CA GLU A 244 28.47 -12.00 -31.24
C GLU A 244 27.78 -12.47 -32.55
N LEU A 245 27.36 -11.54 -33.41
CA LEU A 245 26.79 -11.82 -34.73
C LEU A 245 27.83 -12.10 -35.80
N SER A 246 29.10 -11.70 -35.60
CA SER A 246 30.15 -11.92 -36.60
C SER A 246 30.49 -13.41 -36.72
N PRO A 247 30.61 -13.95 -37.92
CA PRO A 247 31.05 -15.34 -38.08
C PRO A 247 32.41 -15.50 -37.39
N VAL A 248 32.52 -16.51 -36.53
CA VAL A 248 33.80 -16.87 -35.92
C VAL A 248 34.75 -17.20 -37.04
N ASN A 249 35.72 -16.34 -37.31
CA ASN A 249 36.84 -16.66 -38.18
C ASN A 249 37.58 -17.82 -37.50
N ILE A 250 37.26 -19.03 -37.90
CA ILE A 250 38.05 -20.22 -37.58
C ILE A 250 39.36 -20.01 -38.32
N LYS A 251 40.36 -19.44 -37.62
CA LYS A 251 41.72 -19.53 -38.09
C LYS A 251 42.07 -21.03 -38.20
N LYS A 252 42.20 -21.50 -39.44
CA LYS A 252 42.77 -22.80 -39.75
C LYS A 252 44.21 -22.88 -39.28
#